data_921f75c5b3c10ea9f1c0f0a513763d0e
#
_entry.id   921f75c5b3c10ea9f1c0f0a513763d0e
#
_cell.length_a   1.000
_cell.length_b   1.000
_cell.length_c   1.000
_cell.angle_alpha   90.00
_cell.angle_beta   90.00
_cell.angle_gamma   90.00
#
_symmetry.space_group_name_H-M   'P 1'
#
loop_
_entity.id
_entity.type
_entity.pdbx_description
1 polymer ?
#
loop_
_entity_poly.entity_id
_entity_poly.type
_entity_poly.pdbx_seq_one_letter_code
_entity_poly.pdbx_strand_id
1 'polypeptide(L)'
;MKGIILAGGSGTRLYPLTKAVSKQLMPIYDKPMIYYPLSILMLSSIQEVLVISTPEDLPRFEQLLGDGSDIGMKFEYIVQPSPDGLAQAFTLGKDFIGNDDVCLILGDNIYYGHGMTGILANAVSNAKDKSMATVFGYHVNDPERYGVVDFDSTGKALSIEEKPINPKGNYAVTGLYFYPNDVVKKAVEVIPSDRGELEITTVNQMYLSEERLTVELMGRGYAWLDTGTHESLLEASTFIETIERRQGLKIACIEEIAFEEGYISKEQLIELAQPLAKNQYGQYLLRRAEEAV
;
A
#
# COMPACT_ATOMS: atom_id res chain seq x y z
N MET A 1 5.63 -13.21 6.67
CA MET A 1 5.63 -11.72 6.52
C MET A 1 4.24 -11.21 6.76
N LYS A 2 4.07 -10.09 7.43
CA LYS A 2 2.77 -9.45 7.70
C LYS A 2 2.66 -8.10 7.00
N GLY A 3 1.42 -7.64 6.77
CA GLY A 3 1.16 -6.36 6.11
C GLY A 3 0.63 -5.31 7.10
N ILE A 4 0.98 -4.06 6.89
CA ILE A 4 0.36 -2.91 7.57
C ILE A 4 -0.16 -1.96 6.51
N ILE A 5 -1.45 -1.62 6.57
CA ILE A 5 -2.02 -0.52 5.80
C ILE A 5 -2.16 0.67 6.76
N LEU A 6 -1.44 1.74 6.49
CA LEU A 6 -1.61 2.98 7.25
C LEU A 6 -2.65 3.85 6.56
N ALA A 7 -3.85 3.85 7.14
CA ALA A 7 -5.03 4.54 6.64
C ALA A 7 -5.46 5.69 7.57
N GLY A 8 -4.48 6.36 8.17
CA GLY A 8 -4.66 7.52 9.04
C GLY A 8 -4.54 8.85 8.30
N GLY A 9 -4.52 9.91 9.08
CA GLY A 9 -4.35 11.29 8.59
C GLY A 9 -5.65 12.08 8.47
N SER A 10 -5.56 13.39 8.63
CA SER A 10 -6.73 14.30 8.67
C SER A 10 -7.37 14.57 7.31
N GLY A 11 -6.69 14.24 6.21
CA GLY A 11 -7.20 14.45 4.85
C GLY A 11 -7.56 15.91 4.50
N THR A 12 -7.04 16.89 5.23
CA THR A 12 -7.45 18.32 5.12
C THR A 12 -7.30 18.90 3.73
N ARG A 13 -6.35 18.42 2.93
CA ARG A 13 -6.15 18.84 1.54
C ARG A 13 -7.35 18.51 0.62
N LEU A 14 -8.20 17.55 1.03
CA LEU A 14 -9.38 17.13 0.30
C LEU A 14 -10.68 17.68 0.91
N TYR A 15 -10.61 18.67 1.82
CA TYR A 15 -11.82 19.32 2.30
C TYR A 15 -12.59 20.00 1.14
N PRO A 16 -13.95 19.94 1.16
CA PRO A 16 -14.81 19.40 2.23
C PRO A 16 -15.09 17.88 2.17
N LEU A 17 -14.59 17.13 1.18
CA LEU A 17 -14.90 15.70 0.99
C LEU A 17 -14.59 14.86 2.24
N THR A 18 -13.44 15.09 2.83
CA THR A 18 -12.94 14.30 3.98
C THR A 18 -13.40 14.83 5.35
N LYS A 19 -14.40 15.71 5.40
CA LYS A 19 -14.99 16.14 6.68
C LYS A 19 -15.84 15.08 7.36
N ALA A 20 -16.37 14.13 6.61
CA ALA A 20 -17.30 13.13 7.12
C ALA A 20 -16.88 11.68 6.81
N VAL A 21 -15.84 11.50 6.03
CA VAL A 21 -15.36 10.19 5.59
C VAL A 21 -13.84 10.19 5.44
N SER A 22 -13.20 9.10 5.85
CA SER A 22 -11.78 8.89 5.60
C SER A 22 -11.49 8.94 4.08
N LYS A 23 -10.35 9.53 3.71
CA LYS A 23 -9.86 9.56 2.33
C LYS A 23 -9.84 8.15 1.72
N GLN A 24 -9.34 7.18 2.45
CA GLN A 24 -9.14 5.81 1.98
C GLN A 24 -10.45 5.02 1.80
N LEU A 25 -11.58 5.54 2.30
CA LEU A 25 -12.91 5.01 2.05
C LEU A 25 -13.62 5.67 0.86
N MET A 26 -13.03 6.72 0.29
CA MET A 26 -13.58 7.37 -0.91
C MET A 26 -13.45 6.44 -2.12
N PRO A 27 -14.41 6.53 -3.07
CA PRO A 27 -14.36 5.71 -4.27
C PRO A 27 -13.23 6.15 -5.20
N ILE A 28 -12.50 5.17 -5.72
CA ILE A 28 -11.69 5.30 -6.92
C ILE A 28 -12.38 4.46 -7.98
N TYR A 29 -13.10 5.12 -8.87
CA TYR A 29 -13.98 4.53 -9.88
C TYR A 29 -15.09 3.69 -9.24
N ASP A 30 -14.95 2.36 -9.14
CA ASP A 30 -16.01 1.43 -8.77
C ASP A 30 -15.83 0.75 -7.40
N LYS A 31 -14.77 1.09 -6.67
CA LYS A 31 -14.45 0.47 -5.37
C LYS A 31 -13.77 1.46 -4.40
N PRO A 32 -13.77 1.17 -3.08
CA PRO A 32 -13.08 2.01 -2.10
C PRO A 32 -11.56 2.04 -2.35
N MET A 33 -10.95 3.19 -2.11
CA MET A 33 -9.52 3.41 -2.31
C MET A 33 -8.64 2.38 -1.59
N ILE A 34 -9.01 1.95 -0.38
CA ILE A 34 -8.22 0.99 0.41
C ILE A 34 -8.08 -0.38 -0.28
N TYR A 35 -8.93 -0.73 -1.24
CA TYR A 35 -8.81 -1.98 -1.98
C TYR A 35 -7.52 -2.04 -2.81
N TYR A 36 -7.03 -0.89 -3.29
CA TYR A 36 -5.80 -0.82 -4.09
C TYR A 36 -4.55 -1.19 -3.28
N PRO A 37 -4.23 -0.55 -2.14
CA PRO A 37 -3.12 -1.01 -1.31
C PRO A 37 -3.32 -2.43 -0.75
N LEU A 38 -4.55 -2.82 -0.41
CA LEU A 38 -4.84 -4.18 0.02
C LEU A 38 -4.49 -5.20 -1.07
N SER A 39 -4.83 -4.93 -2.34
CA SER A 39 -4.49 -5.79 -3.46
C SER A 39 -2.98 -6.00 -3.63
N ILE A 40 -2.16 -4.98 -3.35
CA ILE A 40 -0.70 -5.09 -3.39
C ILE A 40 -0.18 -6.06 -2.32
N LEU A 41 -0.74 -6.02 -1.11
CA LEU A 41 -0.40 -6.98 -0.05
C LEU A 41 -0.79 -8.41 -0.46
N MET A 42 -1.99 -8.59 -1.01
CA MET A 42 -2.47 -9.89 -1.49
C MET A 42 -1.55 -10.45 -2.59
N LEU A 43 -1.20 -9.63 -3.59
CA LEU A 43 -0.25 -9.98 -4.67
C LEU A 43 1.19 -10.23 -4.18
N SER A 44 1.51 -9.80 -2.96
CA SER A 44 2.76 -10.12 -2.26
C SER A 44 2.65 -11.41 -1.42
N SER A 45 1.57 -12.17 -1.55
CA SER A 45 1.24 -13.35 -0.74
C SER A 45 1.19 -13.07 0.77
N ILE A 46 0.71 -11.89 1.15
CA ILE A 46 0.54 -11.46 2.54
C ILE A 46 -0.93 -11.56 2.90
N GLN A 47 -1.28 -12.49 3.81
CA GLN A 47 -2.65 -12.75 4.24
C GLN A 47 -3.01 -12.18 5.61
N GLU A 48 -2.04 -11.87 6.46
CA GLU A 48 -2.25 -11.21 7.75
C GLU A 48 -1.98 -9.72 7.62
N VAL A 49 -2.99 -8.88 7.83
CA VAL A 49 -2.90 -7.44 7.61
C VAL A 49 -3.45 -6.67 8.80
N LEU A 50 -2.68 -5.70 9.27
CA LEU A 50 -3.08 -4.71 10.26
C LEU A 50 -3.51 -3.42 9.56
N VAL A 51 -4.72 -2.97 9.81
CA VAL A 51 -5.21 -1.64 9.41
C VAL A 51 -5.05 -0.67 10.57
N ILE A 52 -4.26 0.38 10.35
CA ILE A 52 -4.05 1.44 11.34
C ILE A 52 -4.79 2.69 10.85
N SER A 53 -5.70 3.21 11.66
CA SER A 53 -6.49 4.40 11.29
C SER A 53 -6.84 5.26 12.51
N THR A 54 -7.49 6.40 12.27
CA THR A 54 -7.96 7.30 13.32
C THR A 54 -9.07 6.65 14.16
N PRO A 55 -9.30 7.12 15.39
CA PRO A 55 -10.42 6.61 16.22
C PRO A 55 -11.79 6.73 15.55
N GLU A 56 -11.98 7.80 14.76
CA GLU A 56 -13.25 8.09 14.11
C GLU A 56 -13.52 7.21 12.89
N ASP A 57 -12.47 6.82 12.16
CA ASP A 57 -12.59 6.10 10.89
C ASP A 57 -12.40 4.59 11.02
N LEU A 58 -11.67 4.11 12.05
CA LEU A 58 -11.38 2.70 12.23
C LEU A 58 -12.62 1.79 12.22
N PRO A 59 -13.75 2.16 12.90
CA PRO A 59 -14.96 1.35 12.85
C PRO A 59 -15.56 1.18 11.46
N ARG A 60 -15.32 2.15 10.56
CA ARG A 60 -15.78 2.08 9.16
C ARG A 60 -14.94 1.12 8.33
N PHE A 61 -13.64 1.03 8.60
CA PHE A 61 -12.77 0.02 7.98
C PHE A 61 -13.14 -1.38 8.48
N GLU A 62 -13.41 -1.55 9.77
CA GLU A 62 -13.91 -2.82 10.32
C GLU A 62 -15.24 -3.23 9.68
N GLN A 63 -16.17 -2.28 9.48
CA GLN A 63 -17.44 -2.54 8.80
C GLN A 63 -17.25 -2.92 7.33
N LEU A 64 -16.28 -2.31 6.63
CA LEU A 64 -16.03 -2.56 5.19
C LEU A 64 -15.34 -3.89 4.95
N LEU A 65 -14.31 -4.21 5.74
CA LEU A 65 -13.37 -5.31 5.48
C LEU A 65 -13.65 -6.55 6.35
N GLY A 66 -14.40 -6.40 7.45
CA GLY A 66 -14.66 -7.48 8.40
C GLY A 66 -13.38 -8.01 9.04
N ASP A 67 -13.33 -9.30 9.32
CA ASP A 67 -12.14 -9.98 9.82
C ASP A 67 -11.24 -10.56 8.69
N GLY A 68 -11.68 -10.43 7.43
CA GLY A 68 -10.98 -10.90 6.24
C GLY A 68 -11.26 -12.35 5.87
N SER A 69 -11.93 -13.13 6.69
CA SER A 69 -12.18 -14.56 6.46
C SER A 69 -12.93 -14.85 5.16
N ASP A 70 -13.81 -13.95 4.72
CA ASP A 70 -14.58 -14.09 3.48
C ASP A 70 -13.70 -14.15 2.23
N ILE A 71 -12.54 -13.52 2.27
CA ILE A 71 -11.55 -13.50 1.16
C ILE A 71 -10.26 -14.25 1.53
N GLY A 72 -10.29 -15.12 2.53
CA GLY A 72 -9.14 -15.92 2.95
C GLY A 72 -8.01 -15.13 3.58
N MET A 73 -8.31 -13.92 4.06
CA MET A 73 -7.38 -13.02 4.77
C MET A 73 -7.65 -13.04 6.28
N LYS A 74 -6.76 -12.37 7.03
CA LYS A 74 -6.96 -12.08 8.45
C LYS A 74 -6.65 -10.61 8.70
N PHE A 75 -7.64 -9.84 9.12
CA PHE A 75 -7.48 -8.43 9.44
C PHE A 75 -7.49 -8.19 10.93
N GLU A 76 -6.56 -7.33 11.37
CA GLU A 76 -6.53 -6.74 12.70
C GLU A 76 -6.59 -5.21 12.57
N TYR A 77 -7.02 -4.52 13.61
CA TYR A 77 -7.33 -3.09 13.58
C TYR A 77 -6.74 -2.41 14.81
N ILE A 78 -5.99 -1.32 14.58
CA ILE A 78 -5.41 -0.52 15.68
C ILE A 78 -5.68 0.96 15.43
N VAL A 79 -6.06 1.66 16.51
CA VAL A 79 -6.21 3.11 16.50
C VAL A 79 -4.83 3.78 16.48
N GLN A 80 -4.65 4.73 15.58
CA GLN A 80 -3.57 5.73 15.64
C GLN A 80 -4.12 6.97 16.38
N PRO A 81 -3.69 7.23 17.62
CA PRO A 81 -4.26 8.32 18.41
C PRO A 81 -3.93 9.72 17.86
N SER A 82 -2.74 9.86 17.25
CA SER A 82 -2.25 11.08 16.62
C SER A 82 -1.39 10.74 15.40
N PRO A 83 -1.39 11.58 14.34
CA PRO A 83 -0.63 11.32 13.13
C PRO A 83 0.86 11.73 13.31
N ASP A 84 1.58 11.01 14.17
CA ASP A 84 2.94 11.36 14.57
C ASP A 84 3.99 10.95 13.52
N GLY A 85 3.60 10.47 12.38
CA GLY A 85 4.47 10.06 11.27
C GLY A 85 4.37 8.58 10.90
N LEU A 86 4.97 8.22 9.76
CA LEU A 86 4.81 6.87 9.18
C LEU A 86 5.52 5.78 10.00
N ALA A 87 6.67 6.10 10.62
CA ALA A 87 7.42 5.12 11.40
C ALA A 87 6.66 4.69 12.67
N GLN A 88 5.68 5.46 13.15
CA GLN A 88 4.81 5.09 14.26
C GLN A 88 4.04 3.79 14.00
N ALA A 89 3.78 3.45 12.73
CA ALA A 89 3.07 2.22 12.37
C ALA A 89 3.74 0.96 12.93
N PHE A 90 5.08 0.93 12.99
CA PHE A 90 5.82 -0.22 13.51
C PHE A 90 5.77 -0.34 15.02
N THR A 91 5.72 0.78 15.73
CA THR A 91 5.60 0.80 17.19
C THR A 91 4.19 0.44 17.64
N LEU A 92 3.17 0.95 16.94
CA LEU A 92 1.77 0.58 17.16
C LEU A 92 1.50 -0.90 16.81
N GLY A 93 2.05 -1.35 15.69
CA GLY A 93 1.88 -2.71 15.20
C GLY A 93 2.83 -3.75 15.80
N LYS A 94 3.65 -3.40 16.81
CA LYS A 94 4.70 -4.29 17.36
C LYS A 94 4.20 -5.67 17.74
N ASP A 95 3.10 -5.75 18.47
CA ASP A 95 2.56 -7.03 18.94
C ASP A 95 1.98 -7.86 17.79
N PHE A 96 1.34 -7.19 16.82
CA PHE A 96 0.88 -7.82 15.58
C PHE A 96 2.06 -8.35 14.75
N ILE A 97 3.10 -7.55 14.53
CA ILE A 97 4.30 -7.95 13.75
C ILE A 97 4.96 -9.16 14.40
N GLY A 98 5.16 -9.13 15.72
CA GLY A 98 5.82 -10.21 16.45
C GLY A 98 7.25 -10.42 15.95
N ASN A 99 7.52 -11.63 15.42
CA ASN A 99 8.83 -12.00 14.87
C ASN A 99 8.87 -12.01 13.34
N ASP A 100 7.78 -11.58 12.67
CA ASP A 100 7.68 -11.58 11.22
C ASP A 100 8.35 -10.34 10.60
N ASP A 101 8.82 -10.50 9.36
CA ASP A 101 9.11 -9.37 8.49
C ASP A 101 7.81 -8.65 8.14
N VAL A 102 7.89 -7.39 7.73
CA VAL A 102 6.71 -6.56 7.54
C VAL A 102 6.75 -5.75 6.25
N CYS A 103 5.61 -5.70 5.56
CA CYS A 103 5.32 -4.74 4.50
C CYS A 103 4.46 -3.61 5.05
N LEU A 104 4.89 -2.36 4.90
CA LEU A 104 4.08 -1.17 5.15
C LEU A 104 3.65 -0.57 3.83
N ILE A 105 2.35 -0.33 3.70
CA ILE A 105 1.79 0.40 2.55
C ILE A 105 0.87 1.53 3.00
N LEU A 106 0.96 2.66 2.31
CA LEU A 106 0.08 3.79 2.56
C LEU A 106 -1.30 3.54 1.93
N GLY A 107 -2.35 3.74 2.72
CA GLY A 107 -3.73 3.44 2.35
C GLY A 107 -4.32 4.29 1.21
N ASP A 108 -3.59 5.30 0.77
CA ASP A 108 -3.97 6.24 -0.28
C ASP A 108 -3.10 6.14 -1.55
N ASN A 109 -2.25 5.14 -1.62
CA ASN A 109 -1.39 4.89 -2.79
C ASN A 109 -1.98 3.82 -3.70
N ILE A 110 -2.02 4.12 -4.99
CA ILE A 110 -2.52 3.22 -6.02
C ILE A 110 -1.35 2.82 -6.91
N TYR A 111 -1.21 1.52 -7.13
CA TYR A 111 -0.18 0.96 -8.00
C TYR A 111 -0.82 0.14 -9.12
N TYR A 112 -0.31 0.32 -10.32
CA TYR A 112 -0.68 -0.49 -11.48
C TYR A 112 0.51 -0.66 -12.42
N GLY A 113 0.68 -1.85 -12.98
CA GLY A 113 1.70 -2.08 -14.00
C GLY A 113 1.96 -3.54 -14.26
N HIS A 114 2.38 -3.82 -15.49
CA HIS A 114 2.78 -5.18 -15.87
C HIS A 114 4.03 -5.61 -15.11
N GLY A 115 4.03 -6.84 -14.59
CA GLY A 115 5.16 -7.40 -13.83
C GLY A 115 5.22 -6.95 -12.37
N MET A 116 4.15 -6.35 -11.83
CA MET A 116 4.07 -5.94 -10.42
C MET A 116 4.41 -7.10 -9.48
N THR A 117 3.87 -8.29 -9.69
CA THR A 117 4.15 -9.48 -8.86
C THR A 117 5.63 -9.83 -8.80
N GLY A 118 6.38 -9.61 -9.89
CA GLY A 118 7.82 -9.87 -9.93
C GLY A 118 8.62 -8.96 -9.00
N ILE A 119 8.38 -7.64 -9.05
CA ILE A 119 9.09 -6.68 -8.17
C ILE A 119 8.65 -6.84 -6.70
N LEU A 120 7.40 -7.24 -6.45
CA LEU A 120 6.91 -7.55 -5.10
C LEU A 120 7.61 -8.80 -4.55
N ALA A 121 7.72 -9.87 -5.35
CA ALA A 121 8.43 -11.09 -4.96
C ALA A 121 9.90 -10.83 -4.64
N ASN A 122 10.58 -9.96 -5.41
CA ASN A 122 11.95 -9.53 -5.11
C ASN A 122 12.03 -8.84 -3.74
N ALA A 123 11.11 -7.92 -3.45
CA ALA A 123 11.08 -7.20 -2.19
C ALA A 123 10.83 -8.14 -0.99
N VAL A 124 9.92 -9.11 -1.13
CA VAL A 124 9.69 -10.15 -0.13
C VAL A 124 10.95 -10.96 0.11
N SER A 125 11.62 -11.43 -0.95
CA SER A 125 12.88 -12.19 -0.85
C SER A 125 14.01 -11.36 -0.24
N ASN A 126 14.12 -10.08 -0.59
CA ASN A 126 15.12 -9.20 0.00
C ASN A 126 14.98 -9.10 1.52
N ALA A 127 13.74 -8.91 2.02
CA ALA A 127 13.51 -8.85 3.47
C ALA A 127 13.75 -10.20 4.14
N LYS A 128 13.15 -11.28 3.60
CA LYS A 128 13.11 -12.60 4.22
C LYS A 128 14.45 -13.35 4.15
N ASP A 129 15.09 -13.33 2.97
CA ASP A 129 16.25 -14.18 2.69
C ASP A 129 17.58 -13.44 2.85
N LYS A 130 17.58 -12.10 2.68
CA LYS A 130 18.80 -11.29 2.67
C LYS A 130 18.86 -10.30 3.84
N SER A 131 17.78 -10.18 4.63
CA SER A 131 17.64 -9.19 5.72
C SER A 131 17.86 -7.74 5.22
N MET A 132 17.37 -7.43 4.02
CA MET A 132 17.48 -6.11 3.40
C MET A 132 16.11 -5.44 3.32
N ALA A 133 16.08 -4.14 3.62
CA ALA A 133 14.91 -3.31 3.35
C ALA A 133 14.80 -3.00 1.85
N THR A 134 13.57 -2.87 1.35
CA THR A 134 13.29 -2.47 -0.03
C THR A 134 12.34 -1.29 -0.06
N VAL A 135 12.73 -0.25 -0.80
CA VAL A 135 11.89 0.89 -1.17
C VAL A 135 11.64 0.87 -2.67
N PHE A 136 10.57 1.52 -3.12
CA PHE A 136 10.20 1.57 -4.54
C PHE A 136 10.42 2.97 -5.07
N GLY A 137 11.25 3.10 -6.10
CA GLY A 137 11.58 4.34 -6.77
C GLY A 137 10.73 4.55 -8.02
N TYR A 138 10.00 5.66 -8.09
CA TYR A 138 9.20 6.08 -9.23
C TYR A 138 9.66 7.42 -9.77
N HIS A 139 9.90 7.52 -11.09
CA HIS A 139 10.37 8.75 -11.71
C HIS A 139 9.25 9.81 -11.77
N VAL A 140 9.50 10.99 -11.18
CA VAL A 140 8.56 12.11 -11.11
C VAL A 140 9.18 13.39 -11.65
N ASN A 141 8.34 14.39 -11.94
CA ASN A 141 8.79 15.70 -12.40
C ASN A 141 8.96 16.71 -11.24
N ASP A 142 8.41 16.42 -10.08
CA ASP A 142 8.35 17.27 -8.89
C ASP A 142 8.90 16.53 -7.63
N PRO A 143 10.16 16.04 -7.68
CA PRO A 143 10.73 15.15 -6.65
C PRO A 143 10.82 15.80 -5.26
N GLU A 144 10.88 17.13 -5.17
CA GLU A 144 10.95 17.88 -3.91
C GLU A 144 9.71 17.68 -3.00
N ARG A 145 8.64 17.12 -3.53
CA ARG A 145 7.43 16.81 -2.75
C ARG A 145 7.51 15.52 -1.95
N TYR A 146 8.49 14.67 -2.25
CA TYR A 146 8.59 13.29 -1.77
C TYR A 146 9.93 13.02 -1.09
N GLY A 147 10.06 11.86 -0.44
CA GLY A 147 11.38 11.29 -0.21
C GLY A 147 12.05 10.99 -1.54
N VAL A 148 13.30 11.37 -1.72
CA VAL A 148 14.05 11.15 -2.96
C VAL A 148 15.16 10.16 -2.71
N VAL A 149 15.27 9.14 -3.56
CA VAL A 149 16.33 8.13 -3.50
C VAL A 149 17.23 8.23 -4.72
N ASP A 150 18.54 8.15 -4.48
CA ASP A 150 19.57 7.93 -5.48
C ASP A 150 20.17 6.52 -5.33
N PHE A 151 20.56 5.89 -6.45
CA PHE A 151 20.99 4.50 -6.47
C PHE A 151 21.98 4.24 -7.62
N ASP A 152 22.73 3.17 -7.50
CA ASP A 152 23.63 2.71 -8.55
C ASP A 152 22.93 1.82 -9.59
N SER A 153 23.67 1.38 -10.60
CA SER A 153 23.15 0.53 -11.68
C SER A 153 22.67 -0.85 -11.23
N THR A 154 22.96 -1.25 -9.99
CA THR A 154 22.52 -2.52 -9.39
C THR A 154 21.24 -2.37 -8.54
N GLY A 155 20.75 -1.12 -8.38
CA GLY A 155 19.63 -0.80 -7.49
C GLY A 155 20.03 -0.64 -6.02
N LYS A 156 21.34 -0.60 -5.70
CA LYS A 156 21.83 -0.30 -4.35
C LYS A 156 21.62 1.18 -4.10
N ALA A 157 20.92 1.51 -3.00
CA ALA A 157 20.70 2.90 -2.61
C ALA A 157 22.04 3.59 -2.25
N LEU A 158 22.22 4.81 -2.74
CA LEU A 158 23.38 5.66 -2.47
C LEU A 158 23.03 6.79 -1.50
N SER A 159 21.84 7.36 -1.62
CA SER A 159 21.33 8.39 -0.71
C SER A 159 19.81 8.33 -0.66
N ILE A 160 19.23 8.78 0.44
CA ILE A 160 17.80 8.99 0.59
C ILE A 160 17.57 10.24 1.43
N GLU A 161 16.74 11.16 0.95
CA GLU A 161 16.50 12.46 1.58
C GLU A 161 15.00 12.77 1.58
N GLU A 162 14.46 13.24 2.73
CA GLU A 162 13.04 13.61 2.84
C GLU A 162 12.83 15.02 2.30
N LYS A 163 11.99 15.16 1.27
CA LYS A 163 11.57 16.43 0.67
C LYS A 163 12.72 17.44 0.50
N PRO A 164 13.78 17.06 -0.20
CA PRO A 164 14.96 17.90 -0.34
C PRO A 164 14.62 19.19 -1.12
N ILE A 165 15.16 20.33 -0.69
CA ILE A 165 15.01 21.59 -1.42
C ILE A 165 15.71 21.53 -2.78
N ASN A 166 16.82 20.81 -2.86
CA ASN A 166 17.59 20.59 -4.10
C ASN A 166 17.77 19.09 -4.30
N PRO A 167 16.80 18.41 -4.95
CA PRO A 167 16.86 16.96 -5.17
C PRO A 167 18.07 16.58 -6.02
N LYS A 168 18.76 15.48 -5.66
CA LYS A 168 19.88 14.94 -6.46
C LYS A 168 19.40 14.12 -7.68
N GLY A 169 18.16 13.66 -7.65
CA GLY A 169 17.55 12.84 -8.67
C GLY A 169 16.05 13.04 -8.76
N ASN A 170 15.41 12.33 -9.67
CA ASN A 170 13.97 12.43 -9.93
C ASN A 170 13.20 11.17 -9.49
N TYR A 171 13.79 10.33 -8.64
CA TYR A 171 13.13 9.12 -8.18
C TYR A 171 12.53 9.35 -6.78
N ALA A 172 11.21 9.53 -6.77
CA ALA A 172 10.44 9.59 -5.54
C ALA A 172 10.33 8.19 -4.92
N VAL A 173 10.48 8.12 -3.61
CA VAL A 173 10.16 6.92 -2.83
C VAL A 173 8.64 6.86 -2.67
N THR A 174 8.04 5.79 -3.16
CA THR A 174 6.60 5.60 -3.06
C THR A 174 6.18 5.16 -1.65
N GLY A 175 4.88 5.11 -1.38
CA GLY A 175 4.36 4.68 -0.09
C GLY A 175 4.27 3.14 0.08
N LEU A 176 5.26 2.40 -0.40
CA LEU A 176 5.35 0.94 -0.28
C LEU A 176 6.75 0.55 0.20
N TYR A 177 6.82 -0.20 1.28
CA TYR A 177 8.05 -0.52 1.98
C TYR A 177 8.05 -1.96 2.46
N PHE A 178 9.14 -2.68 2.24
CA PHE A 178 9.36 -4.03 2.79
C PHE A 178 10.56 -4.00 3.72
N TYR A 179 10.38 -4.52 4.93
CA TYR A 179 11.41 -4.50 5.96
C TYR A 179 11.60 -5.83 6.64
N PRO A 180 12.83 -6.19 6.99
CA PRO A 180 13.10 -7.23 7.99
C PRO A 180 12.51 -6.86 9.35
N ASN A 181 12.31 -7.84 10.20
CA ASN A 181 11.70 -7.68 11.54
C ASN A 181 12.37 -6.63 12.42
N ASP A 182 13.68 -6.40 12.28
CA ASP A 182 14.42 -5.43 13.07
C ASP A 182 13.97 -3.97 12.86
N VAL A 183 13.10 -3.71 11.88
CA VAL A 183 12.47 -2.39 11.69
C VAL A 183 11.71 -1.92 12.94
N VAL A 184 11.13 -2.84 13.71
CA VAL A 184 10.42 -2.50 14.96
C VAL A 184 11.37 -1.84 15.96
N LYS A 185 12.60 -2.33 16.06
CA LYS A 185 13.62 -1.74 16.94
C LYS A 185 14.09 -0.38 16.41
N LYS A 186 14.36 -0.28 15.10
CA LYS A 186 14.76 0.97 14.44
C LYS A 186 13.70 2.05 14.58
N ALA A 187 12.42 1.71 14.43
CA ALA A 187 11.33 2.67 14.57
C ALA A 187 11.22 3.29 15.97
N VAL A 188 11.60 2.56 17.02
CA VAL A 188 11.64 3.08 18.40
C VAL A 188 12.76 4.11 18.58
N GLU A 189 13.82 4.04 17.78
CA GLU A 189 14.98 4.95 17.85
C GLU A 189 14.76 6.24 17.03
N VAL A 190 13.69 6.31 16.21
CA VAL A 190 13.39 7.50 15.41
C VAL A 190 13.01 8.67 16.31
N ILE A 191 13.71 9.78 16.13
CA ILE A 191 13.41 11.06 16.79
C ILE A 191 12.56 11.90 15.83
N PRO A 192 11.50 12.59 16.32
CA PRO A 192 10.70 13.47 15.47
C PRO A 192 11.56 14.50 14.73
N SER A 193 11.27 14.70 13.45
CA SER A 193 11.92 15.72 12.62
C SER A 193 11.50 17.14 13.03
N ASP A 194 12.08 18.15 12.39
CA ASP A 194 11.68 19.58 12.57
C ASP A 194 10.18 19.81 12.27
N ARG A 195 9.54 18.88 11.54
CA ARG A 195 8.09 18.88 11.27
C ARG A 195 7.28 18.23 12.41
N GLY A 196 7.94 17.65 13.40
CA GLY A 196 7.30 16.91 14.48
C GLY A 196 6.88 15.48 14.10
N GLU A 197 7.36 14.95 12.96
CA GLU A 197 6.97 13.66 12.44
C GLU A 197 8.06 12.59 12.64
N LEU A 198 7.67 11.37 12.99
CA LEU A 198 8.52 10.17 12.97
C LEU A 198 8.67 9.70 11.52
N GLU A 199 9.72 10.19 10.86
CA GLU A 199 9.89 10.03 9.42
C GLU A 199 10.28 8.60 9.05
N ILE A 200 9.62 8.04 8.05
CA ILE A 200 10.00 6.76 7.47
C ILE A 200 11.37 6.86 6.78
N THR A 201 11.71 8.02 6.25
CA THR A 201 13.01 8.29 5.63
C THR A 201 14.16 8.11 6.63
N THR A 202 13.96 8.42 7.91
CA THR A 202 14.96 8.16 8.97
C THR A 202 15.18 6.66 9.15
N VAL A 203 14.12 5.86 9.14
CA VAL A 203 14.24 4.38 9.17
C VAL A 203 15.03 3.88 7.95
N ASN A 204 14.72 4.38 6.76
CA ASN A 204 15.43 4.03 5.53
C ASN A 204 16.91 4.43 5.58
N GLN A 205 17.23 5.58 6.17
CA GLN A 205 18.63 6.02 6.38
C GLN A 205 19.41 5.11 7.33
N MET A 206 18.75 4.54 8.36
CA MET A 206 19.37 3.53 9.23
C MET A 206 19.74 2.29 8.43
N TYR A 207 18.84 1.75 7.57
CA TYR A 207 19.16 0.64 6.68
C TYR A 207 20.22 0.99 5.65
N LEU A 208 20.20 2.21 5.12
CA LEU A 208 21.22 2.69 4.17
C LEU A 208 22.61 2.71 4.82
N SER A 209 22.73 3.22 6.06
CA SER A 209 24.00 3.28 6.80
C SER A 209 24.60 1.89 7.11
N GLU A 210 23.73 0.87 7.18
CA GLU A 210 24.11 -0.53 7.36
C GLU A 210 24.35 -1.27 6.03
N GLU A 211 24.28 -0.57 4.88
CA GLU A 211 24.32 -1.14 3.53
C GLU A 211 23.21 -2.20 3.25
N ARG A 212 22.07 -2.05 3.92
CA ARG A 212 20.91 -2.96 3.89
C ARG A 212 19.67 -2.34 3.25
N LEU A 213 19.81 -1.31 2.42
CA LEU A 213 18.72 -0.70 1.68
C LEU A 213 18.88 -0.96 0.18
N THR A 214 17.86 -1.49 -0.45
CA THR A 214 17.77 -1.68 -1.91
C THR A 214 16.58 -0.93 -2.50
N VAL A 215 16.66 -0.62 -3.78
CA VAL A 215 15.62 0.11 -4.53
C VAL A 215 15.10 -0.77 -5.65
N GLU A 216 13.80 -1.05 -5.64
CA GLU A 216 13.09 -1.61 -6.79
C GLU A 216 12.56 -0.47 -7.66
N LEU A 217 12.91 -0.47 -8.94
CA LEU A 217 12.54 0.60 -9.85
C LEU A 217 11.22 0.30 -10.56
N MET A 218 10.27 1.19 -10.39
CA MET A 218 9.04 1.22 -11.17
C MET A 218 9.31 1.98 -12.46
N GLY A 219 9.66 1.23 -13.52
CA GLY A 219 10.00 1.79 -14.82
C GLY A 219 8.79 2.22 -15.64
N ARG A 220 9.01 2.45 -16.95
CA ARG A 220 7.92 2.77 -17.89
C ARG A 220 6.89 1.62 -17.92
N GLY A 221 5.61 1.97 -17.91
CA GLY A 221 4.52 0.99 -17.88
C GLY A 221 3.96 0.73 -16.47
N TYR A 222 4.56 1.31 -15.44
CA TYR A 222 3.97 1.42 -14.11
C TYR A 222 3.27 2.76 -13.93
N ALA A 223 2.19 2.76 -13.19
CA ALA A 223 1.56 3.95 -12.65
C ALA A 223 1.58 3.87 -11.12
N TRP A 224 2.05 4.94 -10.52
CA TRP A 224 1.91 5.22 -9.09
C TRP A 224 1.14 6.53 -8.96
N LEU A 225 0.01 6.49 -8.26
CA LEU A 225 -0.89 7.62 -8.10
C LEU A 225 -1.04 7.90 -6.61
N ASP A 226 -0.62 9.10 -6.19
CA ASP A 226 -0.88 9.64 -4.87
C ASP A 226 -2.19 10.42 -4.94
N THR A 227 -3.23 10.01 -4.27
CA THR A 227 -4.53 10.64 -4.33
C THR A 227 -4.64 11.83 -3.36
N GLY A 228 -3.60 12.67 -3.30
CA GLY A 228 -3.42 13.74 -2.30
C GLY A 228 -4.23 15.02 -2.53
N THR A 229 -4.72 15.26 -3.74
CA THR A 229 -5.49 16.44 -4.15
C THR A 229 -6.77 16.04 -4.86
N HIS A 230 -7.70 17.01 -5.07
CA HIS A 230 -8.93 16.76 -5.83
C HIS A 230 -8.63 16.31 -7.26
N GLU A 231 -7.63 16.95 -7.89
CA GLU A 231 -7.19 16.64 -9.25
C GLU A 231 -6.62 15.21 -9.32
N SER A 232 -5.69 14.86 -8.43
CA SER A 232 -5.09 13.52 -8.43
C SER A 232 -6.09 12.41 -8.09
N LEU A 233 -7.12 12.70 -7.28
CA LEU A 233 -8.23 11.78 -7.01
C LEU A 233 -9.07 11.51 -8.27
N LEU A 234 -9.37 12.56 -9.04
CA LEU A 234 -10.10 12.46 -10.31
C LEU A 234 -9.26 11.73 -11.37
N GLU A 235 -7.99 12.09 -11.49
CA GLU A 235 -7.04 11.44 -12.41
C GLU A 235 -6.92 9.95 -12.13
N ALA A 236 -6.78 9.55 -10.87
CA ALA A 236 -6.74 8.15 -10.47
C ALA A 236 -8.02 7.41 -10.89
N SER A 237 -9.20 7.98 -10.60
CA SER A 237 -10.47 7.37 -10.98
C SER A 237 -10.62 7.23 -12.50
N THR A 238 -10.22 8.25 -13.26
CA THR A 238 -10.27 8.25 -14.74
C THR A 238 -9.28 7.24 -15.32
N PHE A 239 -8.08 7.14 -14.75
CA PHE A 239 -7.07 6.17 -15.17
C PHE A 239 -7.58 4.74 -15.00
N ILE A 240 -8.08 4.40 -13.81
CA ILE A 240 -8.61 3.07 -13.51
C ILE A 240 -9.80 2.74 -14.43
N GLU A 241 -10.78 3.65 -14.56
CA GLU A 241 -11.93 3.48 -15.46
C GLU A 241 -11.48 3.17 -16.89
N THR A 242 -10.53 3.93 -17.39
CA THR A 242 -10.05 3.79 -18.76
C THR A 242 -9.43 2.41 -19.02
N ILE A 243 -8.59 1.93 -18.10
CA ILE A 243 -7.95 0.62 -18.24
C ILE A 243 -8.98 -0.50 -18.11
N GLU A 244 -9.79 -0.50 -17.05
CA GLU A 244 -10.81 -1.54 -16.82
C GLU A 244 -11.81 -1.64 -17.99
N ARG A 245 -12.28 -0.50 -18.48
CA ARG A 245 -13.21 -0.48 -19.63
C ARG A 245 -12.60 -1.00 -20.92
N ARG A 246 -11.30 -0.78 -21.15
CA ARG A 246 -10.60 -1.25 -22.34
C ARG A 246 -10.26 -2.72 -22.29
N GLN A 247 -9.83 -3.22 -21.13
CA GLN A 247 -9.41 -4.61 -20.98
C GLN A 247 -10.56 -5.55 -20.60
N GLY A 248 -11.63 -5.03 -20.00
CA GLY A 248 -12.70 -5.85 -19.45
C GLY A 248 -12.30 -6.60 -18.16
N LEU A 249 -11.13 -6.31 -17.62
CA LEU A 249 -10.59 -6.84 -16.37
C LEU A 249 -10.55 -5.74 -15.32
N LYS A 250 -10.81 -6.10 -14.06
CA LYS A 250 -10.75 -5.16 -12.95
C LYS A 250 -9.34 -5.02 -12.39
N ILE A 251 -9.05 -3.84 -11.85
CA ILE A 251 -7.83 -3.54 -11.11
C ILE A 251 -8.18 -3.58 -9.62
N ALA A 252 -7.34 -4.23 -8.81
CA ALA A 252 -7.54 -4.34 -7.36
C ALA A 252 -8.92 -4.90 -6.96
N CYS A 253 -9.42 -5.88 -7.70
CA CYS A 253 -10.60 -6.66 -7.33
C CYS A 253 -10.15 -7.73 -6.33
N ILE A 254 -10.35 -7.45 -5.04
CA ILE A 254 -9.79 -8.28 -3.96
C ILE A 254 -10.37 -9.70 -3.93
N GLU A 255 -11.62 -9.87 -4.31
CA GLU A 255 -12.28 -11.18 -4.40
C GLU A 255 -11.70 -12.03 -5.55
N GLU A 256 -11.45 -11.40 -6.71
CA GLU A 256 -10.78 -12.06 -7.85
C GLU A 256 -9.35 -12.46 -7.49
N ILE A 257 -8.58 -11.54 -6.87
CA ILE A 257 -7.20 -11.82 -6.44
C ILE A 257 -7.19 -12.97 -5.43
N ALA A 258 -8.12 -12.96 -4.44
CA ALA A 258 -8.24 -14.04 -3.46
C ALA A 258 -8.50 -15.40 -4.13
N PHE A 259 -9.30 -15.42 -5.18
CA PHE A 259 -9.56 -16.63 -5.96
C PHE A 259 -8.35 -17.05 -6.81
N GLU A 260 -7.70 -16.13 -7.51
CA GLU A 260 -6.52 -16.42 -8.35
C GLU A 260 -5.30 -16.86 -7.53
N GLU A 261 -5.12 -16.28 -6.35
CA GLU A 261 -4.06 -16.67 -5.39
C GLU A 261 -4.41 -17.95 -4.58
N GLY A 262 -5.61 -18.51 -4.79
CA GLY A 262 -6.05 -19.74 -4.12
C GLY A 262 -6.41 -19.57 -2.65
N TYR A 263 -6.70 -18.34 -2.21
CA TYR A 263 -7.15 -18.07 -0.84
C TYR A 263 -8.60 -18.50 -0.62
N ILE A 264 -9.43 -18.44 -1.66
CA ILE A 264 -10.81 -18.89 -1.67
C ILE A 264 -11.09 -19.82 -2.86
N SER A 265 -12.12 -20.66 -2.72
CA SER A 265 -12.58 -21.52 -3.80
C SER A 265 -13.50 -20.78 -4.79
N LYS A 266 -13.77 -21.44 -5.93
CA LYS A 266 -14.75 -20.97 -6.93
C LYS A 266 -16.14 -20.77 -6.32
N GLU A 267 -16.57 -21.69 -5.47
CA GLU A 267 -17.88 -21.65 -4.79
C GLU A 267 -17.95 -20.42 -3.87
N GLN A 268 -16.88 -20.15 -3.11
CA GLN A 268 -16.79 -18.96 -2.25
C GLN A 268 -16.81 -17.67 -3.07
N LEU A 269 -16.12 -17.61 -4.21
CA LEU A 269 -16.19 -16.45 -5.11
C LEU A 269 -17.62 -16.21 -5.62
N ILE A 270 -18.36 -17.28 -5.96
CA ILE A 270 -19.76 -17.17 -6.35
C ILE A 270 -20.62 -16.67 -5.20
N GLU A 271 -20.40 -17.17 -3.97
CA GLU A 271 -21.13 -16.71 -2.77
C GLU A 271 -20.92 -15.21 -2.53
N LEU A 272 -19.66 -14.72 -2.63
CA LEU A 272 -19.33 -13.30 -2.52
C LEU A 272 -19.98 -12.44 -3.61
N ALA A 273 -20.12 -12.97 -4.81
CA ALA A 273 -20.74 -12.28 -5.94
C ALA A 273 -22.27 -12.15 -5.82
N GLN A 274 -22.97 -13.09 -5.16
CA GLN A 274 -24.44 -13.14 -5.11
C GLN A 274 -25.10 -11.84 -4.58
N PRO A 275 -24.67 -11.24 -3.46
CA PRO A 275 -25.24 -9.98 -3.00
C PRO A 275 -25.05 -8.83 -3.97
N LEU A 276 -24.03 -8.92 -4.84
CA LEU A 276 -23.62 -7.92 -5.83
C LEU A 276 -24.13 -8.22 -7.24
N ALA A 277 -24.85 -9.31 -7.46
CA ALA A 277 -25.23 -9.81 -8.79
C ALA A 277 -26.07 -8.81 -9.64
N LYS A 278 -26.66 -7.79 -9.00
CA LYS A 278 -27.43 -6.75 -9.69
C LYS A 278 -26.59 -5.61 -10.26
N ASN A 279 -25.32 -5.52 -9.87
CA ASN A 279 -24.40 -4.48 -10.34
C ASN A 279 -23.28 -5.09 -11.21
N GLN A 280 -22.53 -4.21 -11.88
CA GLN A 280 -21.45 -4.63 -12.79
C GLN A 280 -20.30 -5.34 -12.07
N TYR A 281 -20.03 -5.00 -10.80
CA TYR A 281 -18.97 -5.62 -10.01
C TYR A 281 -19.29 -7.11 -9.74
N GLY A 282 -20.47 -7.40 -9.23
CA GLY A 282 -20.90 -8.78 -8.98
C GLY A 282 -21.03 -9.62 -10.25
N GLN A 283 -21.53 -9.02 -11.36
CA GLN A 283 -21.57 -9.71 -12.67
C GLN A 283 -20.16 -10.02 -13.19
N TYR A 284 -19.20 -9.18 -12.92
CA TYR A 284 -17.79 -9.44 -13.22
C TYR A 284 -17.29 -10.67 -12.46
N LEU A 285 -17.49 -10.73 -11.14
CA LEU A 285 -17.06 -11.86 -10.30
C LEU A 285 -17.68 -13.19 -10.77
N LEU A 286 -18.99 -13.20 -11.09
CA LEU A 286 -19.67 -14.39 -11.61
C LEU A 286 -19.03 -14.85 -12.93
N ARG A 287 -18.74 -13.93 -13.86
CA ARG A 287 -18.05 -14.23 -15.11
C ARG A 287 -16.67 -14.83 -14.86
N ARG A 288 -15.87 -14.23 -13.94
CA ARG A 288 -14.53 -14.74 -13.60
C ARG A 288 -14.59 -16.17 -13.03
N ALA A 289 -15.60 -16.44 -12.20
CA ALA A 289 -15.84 -17.79 -11.70
C ALA A 289 -16.18 -18.80 -12.82
N GLU A 290 -16.92 -18.39 -13.86
CA GLU A 290 -17.25 -19.24 -15.02
C GLU A 290 -16.05 -19.49 -15.93
N GLU A 291 -15.19 -18.47 -16.15
CA GLU A 291 -14.00 -18.55 -17.01
C GLU A 291 -12.87 -19.40 -16.41
N ALA A 292 -12.86 -19.59 -15.09
CA ALA A 292 -11.90 -20.45 -14.42
C ALA A 292 -12.23 -21.93 -14.68
N VAL A 293 -11.41 -22.57 -15.50
CA VAL A 293 -11.49 -23.99 -15.88
C VAL A 293 -10.64 -24.84 -14.93
#